data_6873bffc5c739e097543854ab59dbc82
#
_entry.id   6873bffc5c739e097543854ab59dbc82
#
_cell.length_a   1.000
_cell.length_b   1.000
_cell.length_c   1.000
_cell.angle_alpha   90.00
_cell.angle_beta   90.00
_cell.angle_gamma   90.00
#
_symmetry.space_group_name_H-M   'P 1'
#
loop_
_entity.id
_entity.type
_entity.pdbx_description
1 polymer ?
#
loop_
_entity_poly.entity_id
_entity_poly.type
_entity_poly.pdbx_seq_one_letter_code
_entity_poly.pdbx_strand_id
1 'polypeptide(L)'
;MESLRDSHLCEQEQSRSIMTATAPLRLGISRCLLGEEVRFDGGHKRDNFLTEVLGRYVEWVSVCPEVEAGLGTPREAMRLVGDPQYPRLVTIRTGIDHTRALETMTTNRLAELKSLDLSGYVFKKGSPSCGIERVRIFSEQGKLSRNGAGLFARAFIEQFPLIPVEEEGRLCDPTLRENFIERVFCYRRWQDLVQSGVTKQALAQFHTIHKYLLLAHHPQQCEVLGRLIGQAHLHRPKELAQRYGELFMKTLAVKATVRKHVNVLQHILGYFKKRLGIHEKAELLGVIDDYHHGLTPLIVPLTLVKHYVQIFDASYIRAQVYLNPHPKELMLRNHV
;
A
#
# COMPACT_ATOMS: atom_id res chain seq x y z
N MET A 1 32.38 -1.16 28.74
CA MET A 1 31.05 -0.48 28.68
C MET A 1 30.95 0.60 27.61
N GLU A 2 32.04 1.05 26.99
CA GLU A 2 32.06 2.00 25.86
C GLU A 2 31.70 1.33 24.49
N SER A 3 32.06 0.06 24.30
CA SER A 3 31.82 -0.63 23.01
C SER A 3 30.33 -0.90 22.69
N LEU A 4 29.44 -0.87 23.67
CA LEU A 4 28.00 -1.06 23.49
C LEU A 4 27.26 0.25 23.13
N ARG A 5 27.86 1.43 23.42
CA ARG A 5 27.29 2.73 23.01
C ARG A 5 27.58 3.05 21.55
N ASP A 6 28.75 2.64 21.05
CA ASP A 6 29.12 2.88 19.64
C ASP A 6 28.32 2.04 18.67
N SER A 7 27.90 0.82 19.06
CA SER A 7 27.04 -0.01 18.21
C SER A 7 25.61 0.57 18.06
N HIS A 8 25.03 1.16 19.10
CA HIS A 8 23.71 1.80 19.03
C HIS A 8 23.70 3.11 18.22
N LEU A 9 24.79 3.87 18.24
CA LEU A 9 24.95 5.06 17.41
C LEU A 9 25.09 4.71 15.93
N CYS A 10 25.83 3.66 15.61
CA CYS A 10 26.01 3.17 14.25
C CYS A 10 24.71 2.58 13.66
N GLU A 11 23.86 1.93 14.48
CA GLU A 11 22.53 1.45 14.05
C GLU A 11 21.55 2.60 13.78
N GLN A 12 21.61 3.68 14.56
CA GLN A 12 20.81 4.89 14.33
C GLN A 12 21.27 5.64 13.07
N GLU A 13 22.56 5.67 12.78
CA GLU A 13 23.12 6.28 11.57
C GLU A 13 22.86 5.43 10.33
N GLN A 14 22.92 4.08 10.40
CA GLN A 14 22.57 3.20 9.28
C GLN A 14 21.07 3.18 9.02
N SER A 15 20.20 3.28 10.02
CA SER A 15 18.75 3.49 9.82
C SER A 15 18.46 4.86 9.23
N ARG A 16 19.24 5.89 9.55
CA ARG A 16 19.17 7.21 8.91
C ARG A 16 19.73 7.22 7.49
N SER A 17 20.74 6.41 7.17
CA SER A 17 21.34 6.33 5.84
C SER A 17 20.43 5.71 4.77
N ILE A 18 19.40 4.96 5.17
CA ILE A 18 18.35 4.47 4.24
C ILE A 18 17.28 5.56 3.99
N MET A 19 17.27 6.62 4.79
CA MET A 19 16.40 7.79 4.64
C MET A 19 17.14 9.04 4.13
N THR A 20 18.22 8.88 3.35
CA THR A 20 18.87 10.03 2.71
C THR A 20 17.96 10.63 1.66
N ALA A 21 17.37 11.78 1.99
CA ALA A 21 16.86 12.82 1.07
C ALA A 21 15.95 12.35 -0.10
N THR A 22 15.17 11.30 0.09
CA THR A 22 14.07 11.02 -0.83
C THR A 22 12.92 11.99 -0.54
N ALA A 23 12.30 12.52 -1.58
CA ALA A 23 11.10 13.35 -1.47
C ALA A 23 10.08 12.71 -0.51
N PRO A 24 9.29 13.49 0.25
CA PRO A 24 8.38 12.97 1.26
C PRO A 24 7.43 11.93 0.65
N LEU A 25 7.06 10.91 1.45
CA LEU A 25 6.09 9.91 1.06
C LEU A 25 4.70 10.57 0.98
N ARG A 26 4.22 10.86 -0.23
CA ARG A 26 2.95 11.55 -0.45
C ARG A 26 1.83 10.58 -0.70
N LEU A 27 0.71 10.77 0.03
CA LEU A 27 -0.52 10.01 -0.17
C LEU A 27 -1.69 10.94 -0.41
N GLY A 28 -2.50 10.59 -1.40
CA GLY A 28 -3.80 11.23 -1.58
C GLY A 28 -4.79 10.78 -0.51
N ILE A 29 -5.72 11.66 -0.12
CA ILE A 29 -6.75 11.35 0.86
C ILE A 29 -8.04 12.15 0.61
N SER A 30 -9.19 11.50 0.83
CA SER A 30 -10.46 12.24 0.89
C SER A 30 -10.45 13.22 2.07
N ARG A 31 -10.54 14.51 1.80
CA ARG A 31 -10.32 15.63 2.74
C ARG A 31 -11.08 15.50 4.07
N CYS A 32 -12.33 15.01 4.03
CA CYS A 32 -13.15 14.80 5.23
C CYS A 32 -12.55 13.79 6.23
N LEU A 33 -11.63 12.92 5.81
CA LEU A 33 -10.95 11.95 6.68
C LEU A 33 -9.86 12.60 7.56
N LEU A 34 -9.39 13.79 7.19
CA LEU A 34 -8.46 14.59 7.99
C LEU A 34 -9.17 15.45 9.06
N GLY A 35 -10.50 15.48 9.06
CA GLY A 35 -11.28 16.28 10.00
C GLY A 35 -11.76 17.62 9.44
N GLU A 36 -11.56 17.86 8.13
CA GLU A 36 -12.11 19.07 7.49
C GLU A 36 -13.62 18.92 7.26
N GLU A 37 -14.36 19.99 7.53
CA GLU A 37 -15.83 20.07 7.46
C GLU A 37 -16.32 20.27 6.03
N VAL A 38 -15.99 19.33 5.15
CA VAL A 38 -16.26 19.39 3.70
C VAL A 38 -17.38 18.45 3.23
N ARG A 39 -18.07 17.78 4.15
CA ARG A 39 -19.18 16.89 3.81
C ARG A 39 -20.44 17.68 3.48
N PHE A 40 -21.40 17.01 2.82
CA PHE A 40 -22.69 17.61 2.44
C PHE A 40 -23.47 18.15 3.64
N ASP A 41 -23.32 17.53 4.82
CA ASP A 41 -23.95 17.90 6.09
C ASP A 41 -23.16 18.96 6.89
N GLY A 42 -22.07 19.50 6.35
CA GLY A 42 -21.18 20.43 7.06
C GLY A 42 -20.26 19.78 8.07
N GLY A 43 -20.26 18.45 8.17
CA GLY A 43 -19.41 17.71 9.10
C GLY A 43 -18.17 17.12 8.45
N HIS A 44 -17.46 16.26 9.21
CA HIS A 44 -16.27 15.50 8.78
C HIS A 44 -16.39 14.02 9.15
N LYS A 45 -15.38 13.23 8.78
CA LYS A 45 -15.21 11.81 9.15
C LYS A 45 -13.76 11.53 9.50
N ARG A 46 -13.18 12.36 10.39
CA ARG A 46 -11.79 12.20 10.85
C ARG A 46 -11.51 10.75 11.25
N ASP A 47 -10.42 10.23 10.76
CA ASP A 47 -9.90 8.90 11.10
C ASP A 47 -8.61 9.05 11.89
N ASN A 48 -8.59 8.54 13.14
CA ASN A 48 -7.47 8.72 14.06
C ASN A 48 -6.22 7.96 13.61
N PHE A 49 -6.38 6.77 13.01
CA PHE A 49 -5.22 6.04 12.48
C PHE A 49 -4.53 6.85 11.37
N LEU A 50 -5.31 7.41 10.44
CA LEU A 50 -4.77 8.20 9.35
C LEU A 50 -4.12 9.51 9.84
N THR A 51 -4.75 10.21 10.78
CA THR A 51 -4.27 11.51 11.24
C THR A 51 -3.15 11.42 12.28
N GLU A 52 -3.23 10.50 13.24
CA GLU A 52 -2.34 10.48 14.41
C GLU A 52 -1.22 9.44 14.30
N VAL A 53 -1.43 8.36 13.55
CA VAL A 53 -0.44 7.29 13.39
C VAL A 53 0.24 7.41 12.04
N LEU A 54 -0.49 7.19 10.93
CA LEU A 54 0.09 7.20 9.60
C LEU A 54 0.56 8.61 9.17
N GLY A 55 -0.16 9.65 9.57
CA GLY A 55 0.18 11.06 9.26
C GLY A 55 1.55 11.53 9.75
N ARG A 56 2.19 10.78 10.66
CA ARG A 56 3.58 11.07 11.10
C ARG A 56 4.63 10.65 10.08
N TYR A 57 4.26 9.81 9.11
CA TYR A 57 5.16 9.20 8.14
C TYR A 57 4.89 9.65 6.70
N VAL A 58 3.81 10.41 6.48
CA VAL A 58 3.36 10.77 5.14
C VAL A 58 2.97 12.25 5.06
N GLU A 59 3.12 12.81 3.87
CA GLU A 59 2.55 14.11 3.50
C GLU A 59 1.20 13.88 2.81
N TRP A 60 0.12 14.42 3.39
CA TRP A 60 -1.21 14.26 2.84
C TRP A 60 -1.50 15.25 1.71
N VAL A 61 -1.95 14.73 0.57
CA VAL A 61 -2.54 15.50 -0.52
C VAL A 61 -4.06 15.33 -0.46
N SER A 62 -4.72 16.28 0.18
CA SER A 62 -6.16 16.20 0.44
C SER A 62 -6.97 16.65 -0.78
N VAL A 63 -8.05 15.91 -1.09
CA VAL A 63 -8.98 16.19 -2.18
C VAL A 63 -10.41 16.05 -1.70
N CYS A 64 -11.26 17.03 -1.98
CA CYS A 64 -12.70 16.89 -1.87
C CYS A 64 -13.35 17.18 -3.23
N PRO A 65 -13.67 16.13 -4.02
CA PRO A 65 -14.15 16.33 -5.39
C PRO A 65 -15.39 17.21 -5.49
N GLU A 66 -16.27 17.11 -4.51
CA GLU A 66 -17.52 17.87 -4.50
C GLU A 66 -17.30 19.35 -4.18
N VAL A 67 -16.43 19.69 -3.23
CA VAL A 67 -16.07 21.08 -2.91
C VAL A 67 -15.24 21.69 -4.03
N GLU A 68 -14.29 20.97 -4.57
CA GLU A 68 -13.43 21.44 -5.68
C GLU A 68 -14.22 21.61 -6.99
N ALA A 69 -15.34 20.89 -7.17
CA ALA A 69 -16.30 21.12 -8.26
C ALA A 69 -17.21 22.33 -8.04
N GLY A 70 -17.04 23.10 -6.94
CA GLY A 70 -17.81 24.31 -6.65
C GLY A 70 -19.17 24.06 -5.98
N LEU A 71 -19.42 22.87 -5.44
CA LEU A 71 -20.74 22.54 -4.86
C LEU A 71 -20.93 23.07 -3.43
N GLY A 72 -19.89 23.63 -2.83
CA GLY A 72 -19.96 24.28 -1.51
C GLY A 72 -20.15 23.30 -0.32
N THR A 73 -20.29 23.87 0.89
CA THR A 73 -20.56 23.18 2.15
C THR A 73 -21.34 24.10 3.07
N PRO A 74 -22.47 23.72 3.68
CA PRO A 74 -23.19 22.46 3.42
C PRO A 74 -23.84 22.44 2.02
N ARG A 75 -24.24 21.26 1.55
CA ARG A 75 -24.93 21.10 0.26
C ARG A 75 -25.97 20.01 0.31
N GLU A 76 -26.81 19.93 -0.69
CA GLU A 76 -27.77 18.85 -0.81
C GLU A 76 -27.04 17.50 -1.02
N ALA A 77 -27.53 16.45 -0.37
CA ALA A 77 -27.01 15.11 -0.55
C ALA A 77 -27.21 14.63 -2.00
N MET A 78 -26.21 13.91 -2.52
CA MET A 78 -26.20 13.42 -3.89
C MET A 78 -26.15 11.90 -3.94
N ARG A 79 -26.57 11.35 -5.07
CA ARG A 79 -26.52 9.91 -5.37
C ARG A 79 -26.14 9.68 -6.82
N LEU A 80 -25.67 8.46 -7.12
CA LEU A 80 -25.48 8.00 -8.48
C LEU A 80 -26.77 7.39 -9.03
N VAL A 81 -27.12 7.74 -10.27
CA VAL A 81 -28.30 7.22 -10.99
C VAL A 81 -27.93 6.79 -12.41
N GLY A 82 -28.73 5.86 -12.97
CA GLY A 82 -28.62 5.38 -14.35
C GLY A 82 -27.75 4.13 -14.50
N ASP A 83 -27.03 4.05 -15.61
CA ASP A 83 -26.18 2.92 -15.93
C ASP A 83 -24.96 2.84 -15.00
N PRO A 84 -24.65 1.69 -14.38
CA PRO A 84 -23.45 1.51 -13.57
C PRO A 84 -22.13 1.80 -14.28
N GLN A 85 -22.09 1.69 -15.62
CA GLN A 85 -20.90 2.03 -16.40
C GLN A 85 -20.73 3.54 -16.58
N TYR A 86 -21.85 4.27 -16.69
CA TYR A 86 -21.88 5.72 -16.94
C TYR A 86 -22.90 6.40 -16.00
N PRO A 87 -22.75 6.28 -14.68
CA PRO A 87 -23.71 6.83 -13.74
C PRO A 87 -23.64 8.35 -13.70
N ARG A 88 -24.80 8.99 -13.51
CA ARG A 88 -24.91 10.43 -13.30
C ARG A 88 -24.93 10.74 -11.81
N LEU A 89 -24.31 11.84 -11.41
CA LEU A 89 -24.30 12.38 -10.05
C LEU A 89 -25.42 13.42 -9.92
N VAL A 90 -26.48 13.08 -9.19
CA VAL A 90 -27.64 13.98 -9.03
C VAL A 90 -27.95 14.23 -7.57
N THR A 91 -28.48 15.42 -7.27
CA THR A 91 -29.04 15.74 -5.94
C THR A 91 -30.28 14.89 -5.66
N ILE A 92 -30.50 14.54 -4.39
CA ILE A 92 -31.57 13.60 -4.01
C ILE A 92 -32.95 14.26 -4.10
N ARG A 93 -33.10 15.51 -3.66
CA ARG A 93 -34.35 16.23 -3.56
C ARG A 93 -34.68 17.00 -4.83
N THR A 94 -33.73 17.78 -5.34
CA THR A 94 -33.93 18.67 -6.49
C THR A 94 -33.64 18.02 -7.84
N GLY A 95 -32.98 16.87 -7.88
CA GLY A 95 -32.65 16.17 -9.13
C GLY A 95 -31.62 16.89 -10.01
N ILE A 96 -30.92 17.90 -9.51
CA ILE A 96 -29.91 18.66 -10.27
C ILE A 96 -28.74 17.73 -10.60
N ASP A 97 -28.34 17.71 -11.88
CA ASP A 97 -27.22 16.89 -12.37
C ASP A 97 -25.90 17.66 -12.25
N HIS A 98 -24.96 17.13 -11.48
CA HIS A 98 -23.63 17.67 -11.25
C HIS A 98 -22.53 16.86 -11.92
N THR A 99 -22.86 15.89 -12.77
CA THR A 99 -21.91 14.98 -13.41
C THR A 99 -20.82 15.73 -14.15
N ARG A 100 -21.21 16.65 -15.04
CA ARG A 100 -20.26 17.43 -15.85
C ARG A 100 -19.33 18.31 -15.02
N ALA A 101 -19.84 18.93 -13.96
CA ALA A 101 -19.01 19.75 -13.05
C ALA A 101 -17.94 18.89 -12.37
N LEU A 102 -18.35 17.71 -11.86
CA LEU A 102 -17.43 16.78 -11.22
C LEU A 102 -16.41 16.19 -12.21
N GLU A 103 -16.81 15.84 -13.41
CA GLU A 103 -15.90 15.30 -14.45
C GLU A 103 -14.86 16.34 -14.87
N THR A 104 -15.26 17.59 -15.08
CA THR A 104 -14.34 18.68 -15.41
C THR A 104 -13.31 18.91 -14.30
N MET A 105 -13.77 19.00 -13.05
CA MET A 105 -12.90 19.10 -11.88
C MET A 105 -11.96 17.89 -11.80
N THR A 106 -12.50 16.67 -11.96
CA THR A 106 -11.72 15.44 -11.90
C THR A 106 -10.58 15.44 -12.91
N THR A 107 -10.85 15.80 -14.17
CA THR A 107 -9.83 15.85 -15.23
C THR A 107 -8.69 16.81 -14.86
N ASN A 108 -9.02 18.01 -14.40
CA ASN A 108 -8.04 19.00 -13.99
C ASN A 108 -7.22 18.53 -12.78
N ARG A 109 -7.90 17.98 -11.77
CA ARG A 109 -7.26 17.54 -10.54
C ARG A 109 -6.34 16.33 -10.75
N LEU A 110 -6.72 15.37 -11.61
CA LEU A 110 -5.86 14.24 -11.97
C LEU A 110 -4.60 14.68 -12.69
N ALA A 111 -4.68 15.71 -13.55
CA ALA A 111 -3.50 16.30 -14.19
C ALA A 111 -2.52 16.91 -13.17
N GLU A 112 -3.02 17.60 -12.14
CA GLU A 112 -2.19 18.13 -11.05
C GLU A 112 -1.59 16.99 -10.20
N LEU A 113 -2.40 16.01 -9.80
CA LEU A 113 -1.97 14.87 -8.97
C LEU A 113 -0.87 14.05 -9.64
N LYS A 114 -0.85 13.99 -10.98
CA LYS A 114 0.21 13.32 -11.75
C LYS A 114 1.61 13.87 -11.47
N SER A 115 1.73 15.16 -11.16
CA SER A 115 3.00 15.82 -10.87
C SER A 115 3.47 15.68 -9.41
N LEU A 116 2.62 15.13 -8.52
CA LEU A 116 2.90 15.06 -7.09
C LEU A 116 3.52 13.74 -6.62
N ASP A 117 3.77 12.79 -7.52
CA ASP A 117 4.39 11.49 -7.21
C ASP A 117 3.70 10.74 -6.05
N LEU A 118 2.37 10.67 -6.08
CA LEU A 118 1.62 9.96 -5.03
C LEU A 118 2.02 8.49 -4.96
N SER A 119 2.23 8.00 -3.74
CA SER A 119 2.56 6.59 -3.48
C SER A 119 1.37 5.76 -2.99
N GLY A 120 0.20 6.37 -2.80
CA GLY A 120 -1.04 5.71 -2.41
C GLY A 120 -2.20 6.70 -2.34
N TYR A 121 -3.43 6.19 -2.17
CA TYR A 121 -4.61 7.02 -1.95
C TYR A 121 -5.60 6.35 -0.98
N VAL A 122 -6.12 7.10 0.00
CA VAL A 122 -7.18 6.65 0.91
C VAL A 122 -8.48 7.37 0.58
N PHE A 123 -9.47 6.60 0.14
CA PHE A 123 -10.76 7.10 -0.28
C PHE A 123 -11.81 6.99 0.83
N LYS A 124 -12.80 7.92 0.81
CA LYS A 124 -13.97 7.86 1.68
C LYS A 124 -14.97 6.82 1.19
N LYS A 125 -15.21 5.80 2.02
CA LYS A 125 -16.16 4.73 1.74
C LYS A 125 -17.57 5.22 1.45
N GLY A 126 -18.18 4.63 0.43
CA GLY A 126 -19.59 4.79 0.10
C GLY A 126 -20.01 6.17 -0.40
N SER A 127 -19.07 7.09 -0.66
CA SER A 127 -19.31 8.38 -1.30
C SER A 127 -19.58 8.20 -2.80
N PRO A 128 -20.56 8.94 -3.38
CA PRO A 128 -20.81 8.86 -4.82
C PRO A 128 -19.68 9.42 -5.68
N SER A 129 -18.79 10.20 -5.08
CA SER A 129 -17.56 10.72 -5.73
C SER A 129 -16.32 9.92 -5.37
N CYS A 130 -16.14 9.49 -4.10
CA CYS A 130 -14.89 8.93 -3.58
C CYS A 130 -14.92 7.41 -3.32
N GLY A 131 -16.08 6.74 -3.24
CA GLY A 131 -16.12 5.31 -2.91
C GLY A 131 -15.48 4.45 -4.00
N ILE A 132 -14.64 3.47 -3.62
CA ILE A 132 -13.97 2.60 -4.58
C ILE A 132 -14.90 1.51 -5.09
N GLU A 133 -15.65 0.91 -4.16
CA GLU A 133 -16.52 -0.22 -4.47
C GLU A 133 -17.84 -0.15 -3.70
N ARG A 134 -18.84 -0.92 -4.15
CA ARG A 134 -20.15 -1.03 -3.50
C ARG A 134 -20.88 0.30 -3.32
N VAL A 135 -20.55 1.30 -4.12
CA VAL A 135 -21.30 2.56 -4.14
C VAL A 135 -22.71 2.29 -4.66
N ARG A 136 -23.68 2.91 -4.02
CA ARG A 136 -25.10 2.78 -4.38
C ARG A 136 -25.39 3.51 -5.68
N ILE A 137 -25.95 2.80 -6.65
CA ILE A 137 -26.47 3.36 -7.90
C ILE A 137 -27.96 3.02 -7.97
N PHE A 138 -28.76 4.01 -8.29
CA PHE A 138 -30.20 3.86 -8.45
C PHE A 138 -30.54 3.86 -9.94
N SER A 139 -31.28 2.86 -10.43
CA SER A 139 -31.84 2.93 -11.78
C SER A 139 -32.84 4.08 -11.88
N GLU A 140 -33.22 4.46 -13.09
CA GLU A 140 -34.27 5.48 -13.30
C GLU A 140 -35.62 5.07 -12.69
N GLN A 141 -35.85 3.75 -12.59
CA GLN A 141 -37.05 3.19 -11.90
C GLN A 141 -36.86 3.04 -10.39
N GLY A 142 -35.78 3.56 -9.82
CA GLY A 142 -35.49 3.55 -8.37
C GLY A 142 -34.89 2.22 -7.84
N LYS A 143 -34.61 1.23 -8.69
CA LYS A 143 -34.00 -0.02 -8.26
C LYS A 143 -32.55 0.23 -7.80
N LEU A 144 -32.21 -0.23 -6.58
CA LEU A 144 -30.88 -0.08 -6.00
C LEU A 144 -29.92 -1.17 -6.47
N SER A 145 -28.75 -0.76 -6.94
CA SER A 145 -27.57 -1.61 -7.14
C SER A 145 -26.43 -1.17 -6.21
N ARG A 146 -25.58 -2.11 -5.80
CA ARG A 146 -24.40 -1.86 -4.95
C ARG A 146 -23.11 -2.32 -5.62
N ASN A 147 -22.98 -2.11 -6.90
CA ASN A 147 -21.82 -2.50 -7.71
C ASN A 147 -21.09 -1.29 -8.33
N GLY A 148 -21.43 -0.08 -7.90
CA GLY A 148 -20.84 1.15 -8.41
C GLY A 148 -19.51 1.52 -7.77
N ALA A 149 -18.82 2.47 -8.43
CA ALA A 149 -17.69 3.23 -7.92
C ALA A 149 -18.01 4.74 -8.02
N GLY A 150 -17.45 5.53 -7.14
CA GLY A 150 -17.54 6.99 -7.19
C GLY A 150 -16.81 7.54 -8.41
N LEU A 151 -17.32 8.61 -8.99
CA LEU A 151 -16.83 9.14 -10.28
C LEU A 151 -15.34 9.52 -10.22
N PHE A 152 -14.91 10.22 -9.18
CA PHE A 152 -13.50 10.59 -9.00
C PHE A 152 -12.62 9.37 -8.70
N ALA A 153 -13.06 8.47 -7.80
CA ALA A 153 -12.28 7.28 -7.45
C ALA A 153 -12.03 6.39 -8.67
N ARG A 154 -13.07 6.16 -9.50
CA ARG A 154 -12.95 5.40 -10.73
C ARG A 154 -11.94 6.01 -11.70
N ALA A 155 -12.07 7.31 -11.99
CA ALA A 155 -11.16 8.02 -12.88
C ALA A 155 -9.71 8.03 -12.34
N PHE A 156 -9.52 8.15 -11.02
CA PHE A 156 -8.21 8.07 -10.39
C PHE A 156 -7.56 6.69 -10.60
N ILE A 157 -8.30 5.61 -10.35
CA ILE A 157 -7.80 4.23 -10.48
C ILE A 157 -7.46 3.92 -11.95
N GLU A 158 -8.28 4.37 -12.89
CA GLU A 158 -8.03 4.22 -14.32
C GLU A 158 -6.78 4.98 -14.78
N GLN A 159 -6.58 6.21 -14.28
CA GLN A 159 -5.42 7.04 -14.62
C GLN A 159 -4.12 6.54 -13.96
N PHE A 160 -4.21 5.99 -12.74
CA PHE A 160 -3.07 5.59 -11.92
C PHE A 160 -3.17 4.12 -11.48
N PRO A 161 -3.15 3.15 -12.40
CA PRO A 161 -3.45 1.74 -12.10
C PRO A 161 -2.44 1.05 -11.18
N LEU A 162 -1.25 1.62 -11.00
CA LEU A 162 -0.20 1.05 -10.15
C LEU A 162 -0.23 1.62 -8.72
N ILE A 163 -0.87 2.78 -8.51
CA ILE A 163 -0.93 3.40 -7.19
C ILE A 163 -1.83 2.56 -6.27
N PRO A 164 -1.36 2.14 -5.10
CA PRO A 164 -2.20 1.47 -4.11
C PRO A 164 -3.35 2.36 -3.65
N VAL A 165 -4.56 1.85 -3.69
CA VAL A 165 -5.75 2.54 -3.17
C VAL A 165 -6.46 1.67 -2.15
N GLU A 166 -7.12 2.31 -1.16
CA GLU A 166 -7.95 1.63 -0.17
C GLU A 166 -9.03 2.58 0.39
N GLU A 167 -10.10 2.02 0.95
CA GLU A 167 -11.12 2.77 1.69
C GLU A 167 -10.80 2.80 3.19
N GLU A 168 -11.04 3.92 3.87
CA GLU A 168 -10.77 4.06 5.31
C GLU A 168 -11.47 2.98 6.14
N GLY A 169 -12.68 2.61 5.77
CA GLY A 169 -13.43 1.58 6.50
C GLY A 169 -12.78 0.19 6.42
N ARG A 170 -12.02 -0.11 5.36
CA ARG A 170 -11.30 -1.37 5.20
C ARG A 170 -9.98 -1.37 5.96
N LEU A 171 -9.39 -0.20 6.20
CA LEU A 171 -8.20 -0.06 7.03
C LEU A 171 -8.45 -0.34 8.53
N CYS A 172 -9.71 -0.55 8.95
CA CYS A 172 -10.02 -1.07 10.28
C CYS A 172 -9.60 -2.55 10.44
N ASP A 173 -9.54 -3.32 9.35
CA ASP A 173 -9.00 -4.69 9.34
C ASP A 173 -7.48 -4.64 9.38
N PRO A 174 -6.81 -5.24 10.39
CA PRO A 174 -5.34 -5.17 10.52
C PRO A 174 -4.60 -5.76 9.31
N THR A 175 -5.10 -6.84 8.73
CA THR A 175 -4.47 -7.51 7.58
C THR A 175 -4.57 -6.66 6.32
N LEU A 176 -5.74 -6.03 6.08
CA LEU A 176 -5.91 -5.11 4.95
C LEU A 176 -5.08 -3.84 5.13
N ARG A 177 -5.02 -3.34 6.35
CA ARG A 177 -4.21 -2.17 6.72
C ARG A 177 -2.73 -2.43 6.46
N GLU A 178 -2.19 -3.55 6.97
CA GLU A 178 -0.79 -3.91 6.72
C GLU A 178 -0.52 -4.07 5.22
N ASN A 179 -1.35 -4.81 4.47
CA ASN A 179 -1.18 -4.99 3.05
C ASN A 179 -1.18 -3.66 2.28
N PHE A 180 -2.11 -2.75 2.61
CA PHE A 180 -2.16 -1.44 1.97
C PHE A 180 -0.88 -0.63 2.24
N ILE A 181 -0.47 -0.51 3.50
CA ILE A 181 0.73 0.24 3.88
C ILE A 181 1.99 -0.36 3.27
N GLU A 182 2.13 -1.68 3.30
CA GLU A 182 3.25 -2.38 2.66
C GLU A 182 3.33 -2.08 1.16
N ARG A 183 2.19 -2.11 0.45
CA ARG A 183 2.11 -1.73 -0.97
C ARG A 183 2.53 -0.29 -1.22
N VAL A 184 2.11 0.64 -0.36
CA VAL A 184 2.49 2.06 -0.42
C VAL A 184 4.02 2.24 -0.35
N PHE A 185 4.67 1.62 0.64
CA PHE A 185 6.12 1.70 0.79
C PHE A 185 6.87 0.96 -0.33
N CYS A 186 6.33 -0.14 -0.83
CA CYS A 186 6.91 -0.85 -1.98
C CYS A 186 6.76 -0.05 -3.27
N TYR A 187 5.61 0.61 -3.47
CA TYR A 187 5.40 1.47 -4.63
C TYR A 187 6.33 2.70 -4.59
N ARG A 188 6.57 3.29 -3.42
CA ARG A 188 7.57 4.34 -3.27
C ARG A 188 8.97 3.87 -3.68
N ARG A 189 9.42 2.72 -3.22
CA ARG A 189 10.72 2.14 -3.65
C ARG A 189 10.76 1.91 -5.17
N TRP A 190 9.63 1.53 -5.74
CA TRP A 190 9.49 1.39 -7.19
C TRP A 190 9.62 2.74 -7.91
N GLN A 191 8.96 3.78 -7.43
CA GLN A 191 9.08 5.14 -7.97
C GLN A 191 10.53 5.64 -7.90
N ASP A 192 11.21 5.45 -6.77
CA ASP A 192 12.62 5.83 -6.58
C ASP A 192 13.53 5.12 -7.61
N LEU A 193 13.31 3.82 -7.85
CA LEU A 193 14.04 3.08 -8.89
C LEU A 193 13.77 3.64 -10.29
N VAL A 194 12.51 3.95 -10.61
CA VAL A 194 12.15 4.49 -11.93
C VAL A 194 12.76 5.87 -12.14
N GLN A 195 12.71 6.73 -11.14
CA GLN A 195 13.27 8.09 -11.19
C GLN A 195 14.81 8.10 -11.29
N SER A 196 15.50 7.15 -10.63
CA SER A 196 16.96 7.01 -10.73
C SER A 196 17.45 6.43 -12.07
N GLY A 197 16.52 6.01 -12.92
CA GLY A 197 16.83 5.37 -14.20
C GLY A 197 16.96 3.85 -14.08
N VAL A 198 16.03 3.13 -14.71
CA VAL A 198 16.02 1.66 -14.65
C VAL A 198 17.10 1.06 -15.54
N THR A 199 18.06 0.39 -14.93
CA THR A 199 18.97 -0.54 -15.60
C THR A 199 18.57 -1.99 -15.32
N LYS A 200 19.00 -2.92 -16.17
CA LYS A 200 18.77 -4.37 -15.94
C LYS A 200 19.35 -4.84 -14.61
N GLN A 201 20.52 -4.33 -14.24
CA GLN A 201 21.20 -4.64 -12.97
C GLN A 201 20.42 -4.10 -11.77
N ALA A 202 20.02 -2.82 -11.80
CA ALA A 202 19.23 -2.20 -10.72
C ALA A 202 17.89 -2.91 -10.52
N LEU A 203 17.23 -3.32 -11.63
CA LEU A 203 15.98 -4.07 -11.56
C LEU A 203 16.18 -5.49 -10.98
N ALA A 204 17.28 -6.17 -11.34
CA ALA A 204 17.63 -7.47 -10.77
C ALA A 204 17.90 -7.35 -9.25
N GLN A 205 18.62 -6.31 -8.83
CA GLN A 205 18.84 -6.03 -7.42
C GLN A 205 17.53 -5.72 -6.68
N PHE A 206 16.67 -4.89 -7.26
CA PHE A 206 15.34 -4.59 -6.73
C PHE A 206 14.51 -5.86 -6.53
N HIS A 207 14.47 -6.75 -7.53
CA HIS A 207 13.81 -8.05 -7.40
C HIS A 207 14.42 -8.90 -6.29
N THR A 208 15.74 -8.95 -6.21
CA THR A 208 16.47 -9.75 -5.21
C THR A 208 16.10 -9.36 -3.79
N ILE A 209 16.04 -8.07 -3.46
CA ILE A 209 15.69 -7.60 -2.11
C ILE A 209 14.20 -7.72 -1.79
N HIS A 210 13.32 -7.79 -2.80
CA HIS A 210 11.88 -7.98 -2.61
C HIS A 210 11.43 -9.45 -2.72
N LYS A 211 12.34 -10.38 -3.01
CA LYS A 211 12.00 -11.78 -3.32
C LYS A 211 11.15 -12.46 -2.23
N TYR A 212 11.53 -12.37 -0.97
CA TYR A 212 10.78 -13.01 0.12
C TYR A 212 9.44 -12.34 0.39
N LEU A 213 9.35 -11.03 0.15
CA LEU A 213 8.08 -10.33 0.22
C LEU A 213 7.12 -10.82 -0.88
N LEU A 214 7.58 -10.87 -2.13
CA LEU A 214 6.79 -11.40 -3.25
C LEU A 214 6.37 -12.86 -3.02
N LEU A 215 7.26 -13.67 -2.44
CA LEU A 215 6.96 -15.06 -2.09
C LEU A 215 5.85 -15.17 -1.02
N ALA A 216 5.81 -14.24 -0.05
CA ALA A 216 4.75 -14.18 0.96
C ALA A 216 3.38 -13.79 0.37
N HIS A 217 3.35 -13.04 -0.74
CA HIS A 217 2.11 -12.64 -1.40
C HIS A 217 1.63 -13.67 -2.43
N HIS A 218 2.50 -14.07 -3.37
CA HIS A 218 2.11 -14.96 -4.46
C HIS A 218 3.31 -15.72 -5.03
N PRO A 219 3.58 -16.97 -4.57
CA PRO A 219 4.75 -17.75 -4.98
C PRO A 219 4.90 -17.90 -6.50
N GLN A 220 3.82 -18.25 -7.21
CA GLN A 220 3.87 -18.44 -8.67
C GLN A 220 4.17 -17.11 -9.41
N GLN A 221 3.62 -15.99 -8.95
CA GLN A 221 3.95 -14.69 -9.55
C GLN A 221 5.39 -14.25 -9.24
N CYS A 222 5.91 -14.60 -8.07
CA CYS A 222 7.32 -14.41 -7.75
C CYS A 222 8.23 -15.14 -8.74
N GLU A 223 7.89 -16.37 -9.14
CA GLU A 223 8.62 -17.12 -10.18
C GLU A 223 8.50 -16.47 -11.57
N VAL A 224 7.31 -15.97 -11.92
CA VAL A 224 7.11 -15.24 -13.19
C VAL A 224 7.99 -14.00 -13.25
N LEU A 225 8.02 -13.21 -12.18
CA LEU A 225 8.90 -12.04 -12.04
C LEU A 225 10.37 -12.43 -12.12
N GLY A 226 10.78 -13.52 -11.46
CA GLY A 226 12.13 -14.05 -11.52
C GLY A 226 12.54 -14.47 -12.95
N ARG A 227 11.65 -15.13 -13.68
CA ARG A 227 11.88 -15.49 -15.11
C ARG A 227 11.98 -14.24 -15.99
N LEU A 228 11.14 -13.23 -15.76
CA LEU A 228 11.20 -11.97 -16.49
C LEU A 228 12.56 -11.27 -16.30
N ILE A 229 13.10 -11.28 -15.08
CA ILE A 229 14.46 -10.76 -14.79
C ILE A 229 15.54 -11.63 -15.46
N GLY A 230 15.45 -12.95 -15.41
CA GLY A 230 16.39 -13.85 -16.10
C GLY A 230 16.44 -13.62 -17.61
N GLN A 231 15.32 -13.20 -18.19
CA GLN A 231 15.17 -12.88 -19.62
C GLN A 231 15.34 -11.37 -19.92
N ALA A 232 15.87 -10.58 -19.00
CA ALA A 232 16.01 -9.12 -19.16
C ALA A 232 16.80 -8.71 -20.42
N HIS A 233 17.68 -9.56 -20.93
CA HIS A 233 18.45 -9.32 -22.15
C HIS A 233 17.59 -9.29 -23.42
N LEU A 234 16.39 -9.88 -23.40
CA LEU A 234 15.44 -9.93 -24.51
C LEU A 234 14.55 -8.68 -24.61
N HIS A 235 14.59 -7.80 -23.61
CA HIS A 235 13.68 -6.66 -23.52
C HIS A 235 14.43 -5.32 -23.52
N ARG A 236 13.77 -4.28 -24.02
CA ARG A 236 14.22 -2.90 -23.84
C ARG A 236 14.03 -2.49 -22.36
N PRO A 237 14.95 -1.72 -21.75
CA PRO A 237 14.87 -1.37 -20.32
C PRO A 237 13.53 -0.75 -19.92
N LYS A 238 12.99 0.17 -20.72
CA LYS A 238 11.71 0.85 -20.44
C LYS A 238 10.51 -0.12 -20.47
N GLU A 239 10.45 -1.00 -21.46
CA GLU A 239 9.40 -2.02 -21.59
C GLU A 239 9.47 -3.04 -20.44
N LEU A 240 10.70 -3.51 -20.15
CA LEU A 240 10.95 -4.40 -19.02
C LEU A 240 10.49 -3.79 -17.69
N ALA A 241 10.83 -2.52 -17.47
CA ALA A 241 10.43 -1.79 -16.27
C ALA A 241 8.90 -1.68 -16.15
N GLN A 242 8.22 -1.27 -17.22
CA GLN A 242 6.77 -1.18 -17.21
C GLN A 242 6.13 -2.52 -16.85
N ARG A 243 6.50 -3.58 -17.58
CA ARG A 243 5.95 -4.94 -17.37
C ARG A 243 6.26 -5.47 -15.97
N TYR A 244 7.49 -5.22 -15.48
CA TYR A 244 7.87 -5.63 -14.14
C TYR A 244 7.06 -4.89 -13.07
N GLY A 245 6.92 -3.56 -13.17
CA GLY A 245 6.14 -2.74 -12.24
C GLY A 245 4.67 -3.15 -12.14
N GLU A 246 4.03 -3.43 -13.28
CA GLU A 246 2.64 -3.93 -13.33
C GLU A 246 2.50 -5.29 -12.59
N LEU A 247 3.38 -6.24 -12.90
CA LEU A 247 3.37 -7.56 -12.24
C LEU A 247 3.74 -7.47 -10.77
N PHE A 248 4.70 -6.61 -10.40
CA PHE A 248 5.14 -6.38 -9.03
C PHE A 248 3.98 -5.88 -8.15
N MET A 249 3.32 -4.80 -8.58
CA MET A 249 2.19 -4.24 -7.83
C MET A 249 0.98 -5.17 -7.80
N LYS A 250 0.70 -5.87 -8.90
CA LYS A 250 -0.34 -6.90 -8.95
C LYS A 250 -0.06 -8.06 -7.98
N THR A 251 1.19 -8.49 -7.86
CA THR A 251 1.60 -9.53 -6.92
C THR A 251 1.34 -9.10 -5.48
N LEU A 252 1.75 -7.90 -5.12
CA LEU A 252 1.58 -7.33 -3.78
C LEU A 252 0.12 -7.05 -3.42
N ALA A 253 -0.76 -6.87 -4.41
CA ALA A 253 -2.20 -6.72 -4.18
C ALA A 253 -2.87 -7.99 -3.63
N VAL A 254 -2.27 -9.17 -3.83
CA VAL A 254 -2.72 -10.42 -3.23
C VAL A 254 -2.29 -10.45 -1.77
N LYS A 255 -3.22 -10.58 -0.83
CA LYS A 255 -2.89 -10.65 0.60
C LYS A 255 -1.96 -11.83 0.92
N ALA A 256 -0.94 -11.57 1.70
CA ALA A 256 -0.17 -12.63 2.35
C ALA A 256 -1.07 -13.39 3.35
N THR A 257 -0.78 -14.66 3.53
CA THR A 257 -1.51 -15.52 4.47
C THR A 257 -0.54 -16.16 5.45
N VAL A 258 -0.99 -16.57 6.62
CA VAL A 258 -0.18 -17.28 7.61
C VAL A 258 0.65 -18.40 6.96
N ARG A 259 0.02 -19.25 6.14
CA ARG A 259 0.73 -20.34 5.43
C ARG A 259 1.87 -19.86 4.53
N LYS A 260 1.68 -18.73 3.84
CA LYS A 260 2.72 -18.16 2.97
C LYS A 260 3.85 -17.52 3.78
N HIS A 261 3.52 -16.85 4.89
CA HIS A 261 4.54 -16.36 5.82
C HIS A 261 5.36 -17.49 6.42
N VAL A 262 4.71 -18.58 6.87
CA VAL A 262 5.39 -19.80 7.35
C VAL A 262 6.34 -20.36 6.30
N ASN A 263 5.90 -20.45 5.03
CA ASN A 263 6.77 -20.87 3.94
C ASN A 263 8.01 -19.96 3.79
N VAL A 264 7.84 -18.64 3.86
CA VAL A 264 8.98 -17.70 3.81
C VAL A 264 9.91 -17.88 5.00
N LEU A 265 9.37 -17.99 6.21
CA LEU A 265 10.16 -18.21 7.44
C LEU A 265 10.95 -19.52 7.37
N GLN A 266 10.38 -20.60 6.81
CA GLN A 266 11.07 -21.87 6.58
C GLN A 266 12.19 -21.74 5.53
N HIS A 267 12.00 -20.96 4.47
CA HIS A 267 13.07 -20.63 3.52
C HIS A 267 14.23 -19.89 4.19
N ILE A 268 13.95 -18.92 5.05
CA ILE A 268 14.97 -18.18 5.81
C ILE A 268 15.68 -19.10 6.80
N LEU A 269 14.94 -19.96 7.51
CA LEU A 269 15.54 -21.00 8.38
C LEU A 269 16.48 -21.92 7.59
N GLY A 270 16.07 -22.32 6.39
CA GLY A 270 16.92 -23.12 5.51
C GLY A 270 18.26 -22.46 5.17
N TYR A 271 18.27 -21.12 5.08
CA TYR A 271 19.50 -20.34 4.89
C TYR A 271 20.46 -20.46 6.09
N PHE A 272 19.92 -20.55 7.29
CA PHE A 272 20.70 -20.67 8.53
C PHE A 272 21.01 -22.11 8.95
N LYS A 273 20.47 -23.14 8.27
CA LYS A 273 20.50 -24.54 8.70
C LYS A 273 21.89 -25.11 9.08
N LYS A 274 22.98 -24.57 8.50
CA LYS A 274 24.35 -24.98 8.76
C LYS A 274 25.02 -24.19 9.90
N ARG A 275 24.39 -23.15 10.41
CA ARG A 275 24.91 -22.22 11.42
C ARG A 275 24.19 -22.34 12.76
N LEU A 276 22.93 -22.75 12.75
CA LEU A 276 22.12 -22.96 13.94
C LEU A 276 22.47 -24.30 14.61
N GLY A 277 22.64 -24.25 15.93
CA GLY A 277 22.69 -25.44 16.77
C GLY A 277 21.33 -26.15 16.84
N ILE A 278 21.30 -27.35 17.42
CA ILE A 278 20.10 -28.18 17.51
C ILE A 278 18.99 -27.45 18.32
N HIS A 279 19.35 -26.85 19.44
CA HIS A 279 18.42 -26.13 20.32
C HIS A 279 17.87 -24.85 19.66
N GLU A 280 18.73 -24.04 19.07
CA GLU A 280 18.36 -22.81 18.36
C GLU A 280 17.41 -23.09 17.19
N LYS A 281 17.68 -24.18 16.45
CA LYS A 281 16.82 -24.60 15.35
C LYS A 281 15.45 -25.08 15.87
N ALA A 282 15.42 -25.84 16.97
CA ALA A 282 14.18 -26.29 17.59
C ALA A 282 13.36 -25.10 18.11
N GLU A 283 14.00 -24.12 18.75
CA GLU A 283 13.35 -22.90 19.22
C GLU A 283 12.72 -22.11 18.07
N LEU A 284 13.48 -21.85 16.98
CA LEU A 284 12.97 -21.11 15.84
C LEU A 284 11.82 -21.86 15.13
N LEU A 285 11.89 -23.19 15.03
CA LEU A 285 10.81 -24.02 14.50
C LEU A 285 9.57 -23.96 15.40
N GLY A 286 9.74 -24.00 16.72
CA GLY A 286 8.64 -23.88 17.67
C GLY A 286 7.92 -22.54 17.56
N VAL A 287 8.66 -21.45 17.50
CA VAL A 287 8.06 -20.11 17.34
C VAL A 287 7.36 -19.92 15.98
N ILE A 288 7.88 -20.55 14.90
CA ILE A 288 7.20 -20.56 13.61
C ILE A 288 5.91 -21.38 13.66
N ASP A 289 5.91 -22.50 14.39
CA ASP A 289 4.73 -23.33 14.59
C ASP A 289 3.66 -22.63 15.45
N ASP A 290 4.06 -21.93 16.51
CA ASP A 290 3.16 -21.09 17.33
C ASP A 290 2.49 -20.01 16.45
N TYR A 291 3.25 -19.35 15.57
CA TYR A 291 2.67 -18.42 14.60
C TYR A 291 1.72 -19.13 13.62
N HIS A 292 2.06 -20.32 13.14
CA HIS A 292 1.20 -21.09 12.24
C HIS A 292 -0.16 -21.42 12.85
N HIS A 293 -0.18 -21.70 14.15
CA HIS A 293 -1.40 -22.02 14.91
C HIS A 293 -2.12 -20.78 15.50
N GLY A 294 -1.61 -19.56 15.21
CA GLY A 294 -2.22 -18.31 15.68
C GLY A 294 -1.99 -18.02 17.17
N LEU A 295 -1.04 -18.69 17.81
CA LEU A 295 -0.69 -18.48 19.23
C LEU A 295 0.16 -17.22 19.40
N THR A 296 0.90 -16.84 18.39
CA THR A 296 1.74 -15.62 18.38
C THR A 296 1.57 -14.85 17.07
N PRO A 297 1.72 -13.50 17.06
CA PRO A 297 1.70 -12.71 15.83
C PRO A 297 3.01 -12.83 15.05
N LEU A 298 2.99 -12.44 13.77
CA LEU A 298 4.13 -12.52 12.84
C LEU A 298 5.41 -11.84 13.36
N ILE A 299 5.28 -10.77 14.14
CA ILE A 299 6.43 -10.05 14.68
C ILE A 299 7.34 -10.94 15.56
N VAL A 300 6.79 -11.96 16.23
CA VAL A 300 7.54 -12.84 17.14
C VAL A 300 8.58 -13.68 16.39
N PRO A 301 8.22 -14.52 15.38
CA PRO A 301 9.22 -15.25 14.61
C PRO A 301 10.13 -14.32 13.80
N LEU A 302 9.66 -13.16 13.33
CA LEU A 302 10.51 -12.17 12.65
C LEU A 302 11.57 -11.58 13.57
N THR A 303 11.27 -11.36 14.83
CA THR A 303 12.24 -10.82 15.82
C THR A 303 13.38 -11.83 16.02
N LEU A 304 13.06 -13.09 16.18
CA LEU A 304 14.06 -14.16 16.33
C LEU A 304 14.89 -14.34 15.05
N VAL A 305 14.25 -14.28 13.87
CA VAL A 305 14.96 -14.29 12.57
C VAL A 305 15.95 -13.12 12.48
N LYS A 306 15.52 -11.89 12.83
CA LYS A 306 16.39 -10.70 12.81
C LYS A 306 17.58 -10.84 13.76
N HIS A 307 17.37 -11.43 14.92
CA HIS A 307 18.46 -11.76 15.85
C HIS A 307 19.52 -12.65 15.20
N TYR A 308 19.12 -13.76 14.57
CA TYR A 308 20.06 -14.62 13.86
C TYR A 308 20.70 -13.98 12.63
N VAL A 309 19.97 -13.09 11.93
CA VAL A 309 20.55 -12.27 10.84
C VAL A 309 21.73 -11.42 11.33
N GLN A 310 21.62 -10.85 12.54
CA GLN A 310 22.69 -10.05 13.15
C GLN A 310 23.85 -10.95 13.59
N ILE A 311 23.59 -12.02 14.37
CA ILE A 311 24.63 -12.94 14.87
C ILE A 311 25.45 -13.53 13.71
N PHE A 312 24.79 -13.92 12.64
CA PHE A 312 25.47 -14.61 11.52
C PHE A 312 25.93 -13.67 10.42
N ASP A 313 25.76 -12.37 10.59
CA ASP A 313 26.08 -11.36 9.55
C ASP A 313 25.54 -11.74 8.15
N ALA A 314 24.26 -12.17 8.11
CA ALA A 314 23.65 -12.70 6.90
C ALA A 314 23.17 -11.54 5.99
N SER A 315 24.08 -10.90 5.26
CA SER A 315 23.86 -9.70 4.44
C SER A 315 22.71 -9.87 3.43
N TYR A 316 22.62 -11.04 2.76
CA TYR A 316 21.52 -11.31 1.81
C TYR A 316 20.13 -11.29 2.48
N ILE A 317 20.01 -11.92 3.67
CA ILE A 317 18.72 -11.93 4.41
C ILE A 317 18.46 -10.56 5.03
N ARG A 318 19.49 -9.88 5.55
CA ARG A 318 19.41 -8.53 6.10
C ARG A 318 18.80 -7.54 5.09
N ALA A 319 19.21 -7.64 3.82
CA ALA A 319 18.72 -6.78 2.74
C ALA A 319 17.28 -7.05 2.31
N GLN A 320 16.63 -8.12 2.80
CA GLN A 320 15.26 -8.46 2.38
C GLN A 320 14.23 -7.47 2.95
N VAL A 321 13.49 -6.83 2.05
CA VAL A 321 12.37 -5.92 2.40
C VAL A 321 11.32 -6.63 3.26
N TYR A 322 11.17 -7.94 3.10
CA TYR A 322 10.28 -8.77 3.94
C TYR A 322 10.51 -8.58 5.45
N LEU A 323 11.74 -8.35 5.89
CA LEU A 323 12.02 -8.14 7.31
C LEU A 323 11.55 -6.78 7.81
N ASN A 324 11.66 -5.73 6.97
CA ASN A 324 11.31 -4.35 7.34
C ASN A 324 10.63 -3.65 6.15
N PRO A 325 9.38 -4.02 5.78
CA PRO A 325 8.71 -3.45 4.62
C PRO A 325 8.28 -1.98 4.82
N HIS A 326 8.01 -1.59 6.05
CA HIS A 326 7.56 -0.28 6.51
C HIS A 326 8.16 0.04 7.90
N PRO A 327 8.06 1.27 8.42
CA PRO A 327 8.50 1.63 9.78
C PRO A 327 7.88 0.70 10.83
N LYS A 328 8.71 0.18 11.75
CA LYS A 328 8.28 -0.75 12.82
C LYS A 328 7.32 -0.08 13.81
N GLU A 329 7.43 1.22 13.97
CA GLU A 329 6.62 2.05 14.86
C GLU A 329 5.14 2.08 14.47
N LEU A 330 4.80 1.73 13.22
CA LEU A 330 3.42 1.51 12.78
C LEU A 330 2.79 0.25 13.39
N MET A 331 3.60 -0.65 13.98
CA MET A 331 3.21 -1.88 14.69
C MET A 331 2.24 -2.79 13.92
N LEU A 332 2.24 -2.72 12.59
CA LEU A 332 1.25 -3.41 11.76
C LEU A 332 1.33 -4.94 11.86
N ARG A 333 2.54 -5.49 12.09
CA ARG A 333 2.79 -6.93 12.20
C ARG A 333 2.55 -7.53 13.58
N ASN A 334 2.06 -6.72 14.50
CA ASN A 334 1.65 -7.19 15.83
C ASN A 334 0.25 -7.84 15.84
N HIS A 335 -0.48 -7.76 14.72
CA HIS A 335 -1.87 -8.20 14.61
C HIS A 335 -2.13 -9.12 13.40
N VAL A 336 -1.07 -9.55 12.72
CA VAL A 336 -1.15 -10.41 11.53
C VAL A 336 -0.31 -11.67 11.69
#